data_7ece55f1f104968686ca95ebeb5e2d0e
#
_entry.id   7ece55f1f104968686ca95ebeb5e2d0e
#
_cell.length_a   1.000
_cell.length_b   1.000
_cell.length_c   1.000
_cell.angle_alpha   90.00
_cell.angle_beta   90.00
_cell.angle_gamma   90.00
#
_symmetry.space_group_name_H-M   'P 1'
#
loop_
_entity.id
_entity.type
_entity.pdbx_description
1 polymer ?
#
loop_
_entity_poly.entity_id
_entity_poly.type
_entity_poly.pdbx_seq_one_letter_code
_entity_poly.pdbx_strand_id
1 'polypeptide(L)'
;MNRKYILIGLLVCITGIFSGCHSWLDVQPEDQVTDGQLFSTESGFRTALNGIYVELSNNALYGGELSVDAVEILAQRYDFSGNTTNAYRLGTYNYTIDYAKSKFAAVWEKAYSLIAN
;
A
#
# COMPACT_ATOMS: atom_id res chain seq x y z
N MET A 1 -7.04 14.78 62.25
CA MET A 1 -6.29 14.68 60.97
C MET A 1 -7.07 15.50 59.93
N ASN A 2 -6.49 16.61 59.41
CA ASN A 2 -7.24 17.62 58.66
C ASN A 2 -7.67 17.07 57.28
N ARG A 3 -8.94 17.09 56.97
CA ARG A 3 -9.55 16.64 55.66
C ARG A 3 -8.76 17.18 54.46
N LYS A 4 -8.15 18.36 54.58
CA LYS A 4 -7.33 18.98 53.50
C LYS A 4 -6.10 18.15 53.17
N TYR A 5 -5.40 17.56 54.11
CA TYR A 5 -4.21 16.73 53.85
C TYR A 5 -4.57 15.37 53.21
N ILE A 6 -5.75 14.83 53.53
CA ILE A 6 -6.26 13.60 52.91
C ILE A 6 -6.60 13.86 51.44
N LEU A 7 -7.23 15.00 51.13
CA LEU A 7 -7.56 15.38 49.74
C LEU A 7 -6.30 15.65 48.90
N ILE A 8 -5.28 16.29 49.48
CA ILE A 8 -3.99 16.53 48.81
C ILE A 8 -3.28 15.19 48.53
N GLY A 9 -3.24 14.30 49.50
CA GLY A 9 -2.65 12.96 49.33
C GLY A 9 -3.37 12.14 48.24
N LEU A 10 -4.71 12.19 48.18
CA LEU A 10 -5.50 11.53 47.16
C LEU A 10 -5.21 12.11 45.78
N LEU A 11 -5.08 13.44 45.67
CA LEU A 11 -4.79 14.10 44.40
C LEU A 11 -3.40 13.72 43.86
N VAL A 12 -2.38 13.64 44.71
CA VAL A 12 -1.01 13.24 44.36
C VAL A 12 -0.98 11.76 43.91
N CYS A 13 -1.75 10.87 44.55
CA CYS A 13 -1.86 9.48 44.13
C CYS A 13 -2.49 9.34 42.76
N ILE A 14 -3.55 10.12 42.47
CA ILE A 14 -4.23 10.09 41.15
C ILE A 14 -3.30 10.58 40.02
N THR A 15 -2.52 11.64 40.24
CA THR A 15 -1.58 12.13 39.22
C THR A 15 -0.41 11.17 38.97
N GLY A 16 -0.01 10.36 39.92
CA GLY A 16 1.04 9.33 39.76
C GLY A 16 0.62 8.14 38.93
N ILE A 17 -0.69 7.84 38.84
CA ILE A 17 -1.21 6.70 38.04
C ILE A 17 -1.25 7.00 36.55
N PHE A 18 -1.27 8.28 36.14
CA PHE A 18 -1.31 8.70 34.73
C PHE A 18 0.06 8.75 34.04
N SER A 19 1.17 8.51 34.72
CA SER A 19 2.47 8.31 34.08
C SER A 19 2.57 6.91 33.52
N GLY A 20 1.73 6.58 32.54
CA GLY A 20 1.76 5.31 31.80
C GLY A 20 3.10 5.16 31.09
N CYS A 21 3.74 4.00 31.24
CA CYS A 21 4.94 3.64 30.52
C CYS A 21 4.64 3.60 29.01
N HIS A 22 4.98 4.66 28.29
CA HIS A 22 4.81 4.75 26.83
C HIS A 22 5.57 3.64 26.09
N SER A 23 6.70 3.19 26.67
CA SER A 23 7.56 2.17 26.07
C SER A 23 7.01 0.73 26.14
N TRP A 24 6.00 0.46 26.97
CA TRP A 24 5.42 -0.90 27.05
C TRP A 24 4.46 -1.21 25.92
N LEU A 25 3.88 -0.19 25.27
CA LEU A 25 2.97 -0.33 24.14
C LEU A 25 3.72 -0.28 22.80
N ASP A 26 5.01 -0.04 22.80
CA ASP A 26 5.85 -0.04 21.60
C ASP A 26 6.30 -1.49 21.29
N VAL A 27 5.32 -2.34 21.00
CA VAL A 27 5.55 -3.72 20.56
C VAL A 27 5.89 -3.67 19.07
N GLN A 28 7.18 -3.77 18.77
CA GLN A 28 7.59 -4.05 17.39
C GLN A 28 7.18 -5.49 17.05
N PRO A 29 6.39 -5.70 15.98
CA PRO A 29 6.07 -7.06 15.54
C PRO A 29 7.38 -7.79 15.19
N GLU A 30 7.62 -8.95 15.79
CA GLU A 30 8.83 -9.76 15.52
C GLU A 30 8.96 -10.19 14.06
N ASP A 31 7.84 -10.16 13.31
CA ASP A 31 7.75 -10.59 11.91
C ASP A 31 7.94 -9.44 10.90
N GLN A 32 8.11 -8.20 11.35
CA GLN A 32 8.27 -7.04 10.47
C GLN A 32 9.63 -6.37 10.69
N VAL A 33 10.41 -6.34 9.63
CA VAL A 33 11.65 -5.55 9.61
C VAL A 33 11.27 -4.08 9.55
N THR A 34 11.72 -3.28 10.52
CA THR A 34 11.47 -1.83 10.47
C THR A 34 12.30 -1.17 9.37
N ASP A 35 11.83 -0.03 8.84
CA ASP A 35 12.54 0.72 7.82
C ASP A 35 13.98 1.03 8.22
N GLY A 36 14.19 1.41 9.48
CA GLY A 36 15.52 1.68 10.01
C GLY A 36 16.45 0.46 10.01
N GLN A 37 15.90 -0.74 10.23
CA GLN A 37 16.66 -1.99 10.17
C GLN A 37 16.89 -2.42 8.72
N LEU A 38 15.86 -2.33 7.87
CA LEU A 38 15.95 -2.71 6.46
C LEU A 38 17.00 -1.86 5.74
N PHE A 39 16.98 -0.56 5.90
CA PHE A 39 17.87 0.37 5.22
C PHE A 39 19.20 0.63 5.94
N SER A 40 19.51 -0.13 7.00
CA SER A 40 20.80 -0.03 7.70
C SER A 40 21.95 -0.74 7.00
N THR A 41 21.67 -1.63 6.04
CA THR A 41 22.65 -2.45 5.35
C THR A 41 22.44 -2.46 3.84
N GLU A 42 23.52 -2.70 3.07
CA GLU A 42 23.41 -2.90 1.61
C GLU A 42 22.50 -4.07 1.25
N SER A 43 22.53 -5.15 2.02
CA SER A 43 21.63 -6.30 1.83
C SER A 43 20.16 -5.92 2.00
N GLY A 44 19.86 -5.06 2.95
CA GLY A 44 18.51 -4.54 3.17
C GLY A 44 17.99 -3.72 1.98
N PHE A 45 18.82 -2.82 1.44
CA PHE A 45 18.49 -2.09 0.21
C PHE A 45 18.22 -3.02 -0.98
N ARG A 46 19.05 -4.07 -1.16
CA ARG A 46 18.82 -5.07 -2.20
C ARG A 46 17.51 -5.85 -2.00
N THR A 47 17.19 -6.17 -0.76
CA THR A 47 15.94 -6.85 -0.42
C THR A 47 14.73 -5.97 -0.74
N ALA A 48 14.78 -4.69 -0.36
CA ALA A 48 13.73 -3.72 -0.68
C ALA A 48 13.56 -3.56 -2.21
N LEU A 49 14.66 -3.43 -2.94
CA LEU A 49 14.64 -3.34 -4.40
C LEU A 49 14.03 -4.59 -5.04
N ASN A 50 14.41 -5.77 -4.58
CA ASN A 50 13.82 -7.03 -5.06
C ASN A 50 12.32 -7.09 -4.77
N GLY A 51 11.88 -6.62 -3.61
CA GLY A 51 10.45 -6.48 -3.29
C GLY A 51 9.71 -5.62 -4.31
N ILE A 52 10.29 -4.48 -4.72
CA ILE A 52 9.73 -3.62 -5.76
C ILE A 52 9.62 -4.36 -7.10
N TYR A 53 10.64 -5.12 -7.51
CA TYR A 53 10.58 -5.90 -8.74
C TYR A 53 9.53 -7.01 -8.68
N VAL A 54 9.37 -7.67 -7.54
CA VAL A 54 8.30 -8.66 -7.35
C VAL A 54 6.94 -8.00 -7.49
N GLU A 55 6.73 -6.85 -6.88
CA GLU A 55 5.48 -6.12 -6.99
C GLU A 55 5.22 -5.57 -8.40
N LEU A 56 6.26 -5.15 -9.13
CA LEU A 56 6.15 -4.75 -10.54
C LEU A 56 5.69 -5.91 -11.43
N SER A 57 5.96 -7.16 -11.07
CA SER A 57 5.45 -8.35 -11.78
C SER A 57 3.97 -8.64 -11.52
N ASN A 58 3.28 -7.84 -10.71
CA ASN A 58 1.85 -7.95 -10.47
C ASN A 58 1.06 -7.81 -11.78
N ASN A 59 -0.06 -8.53 -11.91
CA ASN A 59 -0.90 -8.50 -13.11
C ASN A 59 -1.41 -7.09 -13.48
N ALA A 60 -1.66 -6.24 -12.48
CA ALA A 60 -2.07 -4.85 -12.71
C ALA A 60 -0.94 -3.97 -13.30
N LEU A 61 0.30 -4.46 -13.32
CA LEU A 61 1.46 -3.76 -13.87
C LEU A 61 2.08 -4.58 -15.02
N TYR A 62 3.39 -4.85 -14.94
CA TYR A 62 4.12 -5.54 -16.01
C TYR A 62 3.84 -7.05 -16.10
N GLY A 63 3.19 -7.65 -15.08
CA GLY A 63 2.73 -9.03 -15.17
C GLY A 63 1.56 -9.24 -16.15
N GLY A 64 0.87 -8.18 -16.52
CA GLY A 64 -0.31 -8.27 -17.41
C GLY A 64 -0.62 -6.96 -18.12
N GLU A 65 -1.24 -6.00 -17.43
CA GLU A 65 -1.87 -4.83 -18.04
C GLU A 65 -0.90 -3.97 -18.88
N LEU A 66 0.32 -3.75 -18.39
CA LEU A 66 1.33 -2.91 -19.05
C LEU A 66 2.23 -3.69 -20.03
N SER A 67 1.97 -4.97 -20.25
CA SER A 67 2.78 -5.80 -21.15
C SER A 67 1.96 -6.48 -22.24
N VAL A 68 0.94 -7.27 -21.87
CA VAL A 68 0.24 -8.16 -22.80
C VAL A 68 -1.27 -7.98 -22.84
N ASP A 69 -1.86 -7.18 -21.97
CA ASP A 69 -3.33 -6.99 -21.92
C ASP A 69 -3.73 -5.58 -22.38
N ALA A 70 -3.83 -4.60 -21.50
CA ALA A 70 -4.33 -3.27 -21.85
C ALA A 70 -3.50 -2.60 -22.95
N VAL A 71 -2.17 -2.72 -22.90
CA VAL A 71 -1.26 -2.13 -23.89
C VAL A 71 -1.47 -2.76 -25.28
N GLU A 72 -1.60 -4.08 -25.38
CA GLU A 72 -1.81 -4.78 -26.65
C GLU A 72 -3.19 -4.49 -27.23
N ILE A 73 -4.23 -4.37 -26.38
CA ILE A 73 -5.57 -3.96 -26.78
C ILE A 73 -5.54 -2.53 -27.36
N LEU A 74 -4.91 -1.60 -26.65
CA LEU A 74 -4.80 -0.19 -27.08
C LEU A 74 -3.93 -0.02 -28.33
N ALA A 75 -2.94 -0.88 -28.50
CA ALA A 75 -2.11 -0.95 -29.71
C ALA A 75 -2.85 -1.60 -30.89
N GLN A 76 -4.11 -2.03 -30.69
CA GLN A 76 -4.95 -2.69 -31.70
C GLN A 76 -4.30 -3.93 -32.32
N ARG A 77 -3.56 -4.68 -31.51
CA ARG A 77 -2.90 -5.91 -31.96
C ARG A 77 -3.83 -7.12 -32.01
N TYR A 78 -5.06 -6.97 -31.51
CA TYR A 78 -6.10 -7.97 -31.59
C TYR A 78 -7.10 -7.62 -32.67
N ASP A 79 -7.58 -8.63 -33.42
CA ASP A 79 -8.72 -8.46 -34.32
C ASP A 79 -10.02 -8.52 -33.52
N PHE A 80 -10.72 -7.41 -33.45
CA PHE A 80 -12.00 -7.28 -32.77
C PHE A 80 -13.20 -7.27 -33.74
N SER A 81 -13.01 -7.58 -35.02
CA SER A 81 -14.06 -7.53 -36.02
C SER A 81 -15.28 -8.38 -35.61
N GLY A 82 -16.45 -7.75 -35.55
CA GLY A 82 -17.70 -8.36 -35.14
C GLY A 82 -17.90 -8.57 -33.64
N ASN A 83 -17.04 -8.02 -32.81
CA ASN A 83 -17.08 -8.20 -31.37
C ASN A 83 -17.56 -6.93 -30.64
N THR A 84 -18.41 -7.08 -29.61
CA THR A 84 -18.92 -5.98 -28.76
C THR A 84 -18.43 -6.05 -27.32
N THR A 85 -17.36 -6.81 -27.07
CA THR A 85 -16.80 -6.99 -25.74
C THR A 85 -16.20 -5.71 -25.15
N ASN A 86 -15.91 -5.73 -23.86
CA ASN A 86 -15.22 -4.63 -23.20
C ASN A 86 -13.81 -4.40 -23.78
N ALA A 87 -13.12 -5.47 -24.21
CA ALA A 87 -11.83 -5.36 -24.89
C ALA A 87 -11.95 -4.61 -26.23
N TYR A 88 -12.98 -4.92 -27.05
CA TYR A 88 -13.26 -4.15 -28.26
C TYR A 88 -13.49 -2.66 -27.97
N ARG A 89 -14.31 -2.36 -26.97
CA ARG A 89 -14.58 -0.97 -26.57
C ARG A 89 -13.32 -0.25 -26.12
N LEU A 90 -12.44 -0.91 -25.37
CA LEU A 90 -11.15 -0.35 -24.98
C LEU A 90 -10.25 -0.15 -26.21
N GLY A 91 -10.17 -1.13 -27.11
CA GLY A 91 -9.39 -1.04 -28.35
C GLY A 91 -9.89 0.03 -29.33
N THR A 92 -11.18 0.39 -29.26
CA THR A 92 -11.75 1.54 -29.99
C THR A 92 -11.66 2.85 -29.20
N TYR A 93 -10.82 2.88 -28.15
CA TYR A 93 -10.54 4.05 -27.32
C TYR A 93 -11.74 4.60 -26.56
N ASN A 94 -12.72 3.76 -26.24
CA ASN A 94 -13.83 4.14 -25.38
C ASN A 94 -13.43 4.06 -23.90
N TYR A 95 -12.90 5.14 -23.36
CA TYR A 95 -12.43 5.25 -21.98
C TYR A 95 -13.54 5.55 -20.95
N THR A 96 -14.77 5.75 -21.41
CA THR A 96 -15.89 6.11 -20.51
C THR A 96 -16.51 4.90 -19.82
N ILE A 97 -16.26 3.70 -20.34
CA ILE A 97 -16.78 2.45 -19.77
C ILE A 97 -16.08 2.09 -18.46
N ASP A 98 -16.82 1.47 -17.55
CA ASP A 98 -16.29 1.10 -16.23
C ASP A 98 -15.13 0.09 -16.32
N TYR A 99 -15.13 -0.77 -17.33
CA TYR A 99 -14.02 -1.68 -17.61
C TYR A 99 -12.70 -0.93 -17.87
N ALA A 100 -12.70 0.10 -18.70
CA ALA A 100 -11.52 0.91 -18.97
C ALA A 100 -11.07 1.66 -17.70
N LYS A 101 -12.02 2.28 -17.01
CA LYS A 101 -11.75 3.01 -15.76
C LYS A 101 -11.14 2.10 -14.69
N SER A 102 -11.69 0.90 -14.50
CA SER A 102 -11.19 -0.04 -13.50
C SER A 102 -9.78 -0.53 -13.82
N LYS A 103 -9.46 -0.80 -15.09
CA LYS A 103 -8.11 -1.19 -15.52
C LYS A 103 -7.10 -0.07 -15.25
N PHE A 104 -7.40 1.16 -15.65
CA PHE A 104 -6.51 2.29 -15.41
C PHE A 104 -6.37 2.61 -13.91
N ALA A 105 -7.45 2.51 -13.15
CA ALA A 105 -7.40 2.67 -11.69
C ALA A 105 -6.50 1.62 -11.04
N ALA A 106 -6.61 0.34 -11.43
CA ALA A 106 -5.80 -0.73 -10.89
C ALA A 106 -4.30 -0.51 -11.16
N VAL A 107 -3.94 -0.08 -12.38
CA VAL A 107 -2.55 0.28 -12.73
C VAL A 107 -2.08 1.44 -11.87
N TRP A 108 -2.88 2.49 -11.77
CA TRP A 108 -2.56 3.70 -11.01
C TRP A 108 -2.36 3.40 -9.53
N GLU A 109 -3.33 2.76 -8.90
CA GLU A 109 -3.29 2.42 -7.48
C GLU A 109 -2.09 1.54 -7.14
N LYS A 110 -1.83 0.52 -7.98
CA LYS A 110 -0.71 -0.39 -7.76
C LYS A 110 0.64 0.30 -7.95
N ALA A 111 0.79 1.15 -8.96
CA ALA A 111 2.01 1.93 -9.18
C ALA A 111 2.28 2.91 -8.01
N TYR A 112 1.25 3.62 -7.55
CA TYR A 112 1.42 4.53 -6.41
C TYR A 112 1.64 3.81 -5.08
N SER A 113 1.08 2.62 -4.88
CA SER A 113 1.40 1.82 -3.69
C SER A 113 2.87 1.43 -3.62
N LEU A 114 3.52 1.20 -4.78
CA LEU A 114 4.95 0.93 -4.87
C LEU A 114 5.84 2.14 -4.54
N ILE A 115 5.35 3.34 -4.84
CA ILE A 115 6.08 4.58 -4.53
C ILE A 115 5.97 4.92 -3.03
N ALA A 116 4.85 4.50 -2.40
CA ALA A 116 4.57 4.79 -1.01
C ALA A 116 5.23 3.79 -0.04
N ASN A 117 5.68 2.63 -0.52
CA ASN A 117 6.41 1.63 0.24
C ASN A 117 7.92 1.83 0.09
#